data_497566bfae2956bc04e6e51661111dd1
#
_entry.id   497566bfae2956bc04e6e51661111dd1
#
_cell.length_a   1.000
_cell.length_b   1.000
_cell.length_c   1.000
_cell.angle_alpha   90.00
_cell.angle_beta   90.00
_cell.angle_gamma   90.00
#
_symmetry.space_group_name_H-M   'P 1'
#
loop_
_entity.id
_entity.type
_entity.pdbx_description
1 polymer ?
#
loop_
_entity_poly.entity_id
_entity_poly.type
_entity_poly.pdbx_seq_one_letter_code
_entity_poly.pdbx_strand_id
1 'polypeptide(L)'
;MKRFTVAFGVVLAIVALAPLVGEAQERVKAFDRLDGPRIALPDDSGGASEMRQLCPDSTEMCQRYWAYTGYFVRNATIPARDREVIILRTAWLNRGDYIWGRHNIIGQEAGLTEQEISRVTRGGDAAGWSDFDAALLRAADELYTSRFVSEATWNTLGERYTESQLREVVLIVGNYTQLSMFQNTLGAQLEPGIEGLPGDGR
;
A
#
# COMPACT_ATOMS: atom_id res chain seq x y z
N MET A 1 33.80 -54.21 -47.86
CA MET A 1 33.43 -52.82 -47.68
C MET A 1 32.24 -52.80 -46.71
N LYS A 2 32.47 -52.48 -45.43
CA LYS A 2 31.41 -52.40 -44.39
C LYS A 2 30.96 -50.95 -44.33
N ARG A 3 29.66 -50.70 -44.57
CA ARG A 3 29.04 -49.35 -44.45
C ARG A 3 28.61 -49.17 -42.99
N PHE A 4 29.18 -48.19 -42.29
CA PHE A 4 28.71 -47.71 -40.98
C PHE A 4 27.63 -46.68 -41.21
N THR A 5 26.42 -46.97 -40.71
CA THR A 5 25.33 -45.99 -40.67
C THR A 5 25.38 -45.32 -39.30
N VAL A 6 25.67 -44.04 -39.24
CA VAL A 6 25.62 -43.25 -38.02
C VAL A 6 24.21 -42.67 -37.89
N ALA A 7 23.47 -43.11 -36.88
CA ALA A 7 22.17 -42.54 -36.55
C ALA A 7 22.38 -41.28 -35.68
N PHE A 8 21.98 -40.10 -36.17
CA PHE A 8 21.92 -38.89 -35.40
C PHE A 8 20.60 -38.85 -34.60
N GLY A 9 20.69 -39.09 -33.29
CA GLY A 9 19.56 -38.88 -32.39
C GLY A 9 19.42 -37.39 -32.07
N VAL A 10 18.31 -36.78 -32.50
CA VAL A 10 17.95 -35.42 -32.12
C VAL A 10 17.30 -35.52 -30.74
N VAL A 11 18.01 -35.05 -29.69
CA VAL A 11 17.44 -34.88 -28.36
C VAL A 11 16.68 -33.55 -28.37
N LEU A 12 15.35 -33.62 -28.45
CA LEU A 12 14.49 -32.47 -28.19
C LEU A 12 14.51 -32.19 -26.67
N ALA A 13 15.22 -31.15 -26.24
CA ALA A 13 15.11 -30.60 -24.91
C ALA A 13 13.77 -29.86 -24.81
N ILE A 14 12.80 -30.47 -24.16
CA ILE A 14 11.55 -29.81 -23.76
C ILE A 14 11.93 -28.89 -22.59
N VAL A 15 12.13 -27.61 -22.87
CA VAL A 15 12.17 -26.58 -21.84
C VAL A 15 10.74 -26.40 -21.36
N ALA A 16 10.40 -27.01 -20.24
CA ALA A 16 9.18 -26.73 -19.53
C ALA A 16 9.25 -25.28 -19.04
N LEU A 17 8.57 -24.36 -19.73
CA LEU A 17 8.23 -23.06 -19.14
C LEU A 17 7.30 -23.33 -17.98
N ALA A 18 7.84 -23.36 -16.76
CA ALA A 18 7.03 -23.19 -15.56
C ALA A 18 6.31 -21.86 -15.70
N PRO A 19 4.99 -21.77 -15.46
CA PRO A 19 4.33 -20.49 -15.39
C PRO A 19 5.01 -19.72 -14.26
N LEU A 20 5.51 -18.51 -14.59
CA LEU A 20 5.87 -17.50 -13.58
C LEU A 20 4.56 -17.17 -12.85
N VAL A 21 4.26 -17.96 -11.84
CA VAL A 21 3.31 -17.55 -10.79
C VAL A 21 3.98 -16.32 -10.21
N GLY A 22 3.42 -15.13 -10.47
CA GLY A 22 3.93 -13.90 -9.92
C GLY A 22 4.14 -14.11 -8.42
N GLU A 23 5.38 -13.93 -7.97
CA GLU A 23 5.68 -14.02 -6.54
C GLU A 23 4.76 -13.03 -5.85
N ALA A 24 3.94 -13.54 -4.93
CA ALA A 24 3.07 -12.69 -4.14
C ALA A 24 3.96 -11.63 -3.49
N GLN A 25 3.63 -10.35 -3.76
CA GLN A 25 4.39 -9.19 -3.28
C GLN A 25 4.71 -9.37 -1.79
N GLU A 26 5.99 -9.55 -1.46
CA GLU A 26 6.40 -9.81 -0.08
C GLU A 26 6.21 -8.53 0.75
N ARG A 27 5.29 -8.60 1.70
CA ARG A 27 5.08 -7.54 2.71
C ARG A 27 6.30 -7.44 3.62
N VAL A 28 6.44 -6.33 4.36
CA VAL A 28 7.38 -6.28 5.48
C VAL A 28 7.15 -7.46 6.41
N LYS A 29 8.23 -7.98 7.02
CA LYS A 29 8.13 -9.09 7.97
C LYS A 29 7.12 -8.77 9.07
N ALA A 30 6.41 -9.81 9.51
CA ALA A 30 5.57 -9.70 10.68
C ALA A 30 6.42 -9.27 11.89
N PHE A 31 5.86 -8.43 12.72
CA PHE A 31 6.44 -8.00 13.98
C PHE A 31 5.37 -8.04 15.07
N ASP A 32 5.79 -8.18 16.30
CA ASP A 32 4.88 -8.13 17.44
C ASP A 32 4.36 -6.69 17.60
N ARG A 33 3.05 -6.54 17.52
CA ARG A 33 2.41 -5.24 17.73
C ARG A 33 2.52 -4.85 19.17
N LEU A 34 2.68 -3.56 19.40
CA LEU A 34 2.70 -3.00 20.75
C LEU A 34 1.27 -2.95 21.32
N ASP A 35 1.15 -3.22 22.61
CA ASP A 35 -0.12 -3.12 23.35
C ASP A 35 -0.46 -1.67 23.74
N GLY A 36 0.39 -0.72 23.42
CA GLY A 36 0.21 0.70 23.69
C GLY A 36 1.37 1.56 23.21
N PRO A 37 1.25 2.89 23.39
CA PRO A 37 2.28 3.84 22.98
C PRO A 37 3.61 3.65 23.70
N ARG A 38 4.73 3.77 22.95
CA ARG A 38 6.10 3.76 23.51
C ARG A 38 6.51 5.07 24.17
N ILE A 39 5.81 6.14 23.87
CA ILE A 39 6.09 7.47 24.40
C ILE A 39 4.92 7.93 25.26
N ALA A 40 5.19 8.77 26.25
CA ALA A 40 4.13 9.35 27.05
C ALA A 40 3.23 10.23 26.17
N LEU A 41 1.92 10.01 26.29
CA LEU A 41 0.94 10.88 25.65
C LEU A 41 0.69 12.11 26.55
N PRO A 42 0.28 13.25 25.96
CA PRO A 42 -0.11 14.41 26.75
C PRO A 42 -1.28 14.10 27.69
N ASP A 43 -1.23 14.60 28.93
CA ASP A 43 -2.29 14.41 29.93
C ASP A 43 -3.62 15.02 29.51
N ASP A 44 -3.58 16.11 28.75
CA ASP A 44 -4.75 16.76 28.16
C ASP A 44 -4.68 16.69 26.64
N SER A 45 -5.44 15.78 26.09
CA SER A 45 -5.52 15.59 24.63
C SER A 45 -6.55 16.49 23.96
N GLY A 46 -7.41 17.17 24.73
CA GLY A 46 -8.51 17.93 24.17
C GLY A 46 -9.45 17.13 23.27
N GLY A 47 -9.52 15.80 23.46
CA GLY A 47 -10.29 14.87 22.60
C GLY A 47 -9.60 14.51 21.29
N ALA A 48 -8.32 14.85 21.11
CA ALA A 48 -7.55 14.41 19.96
C ALA A 48 -7.40 12.87 19.91
N SER A 49 -7.42 12.29 18.72
CA SER A 49 -7.14 10.87 18.54
C SER A 49 -5.75 10.52 19.09
N GLU A 50 -5.55 9.29 19.53
CA GLU A 50 -4.25 8.82 20.02
C GLU A 50 -3.15 9.07 19.00
N MET A 51 -3.44 8.86 17.71
CA MET A 51 -2.53 9.15 16.62
C MET A 51 -2.04 10.61 16.63
N ARG A 52 -2.93 11.55 16.95
CA ARG A 52 -2.61 12.96 17.05
C ARG A 52 -1.78 13.29 18.29
N GLN A 53 -2.01 12.54 19.37
CA GLN A 53 -1.26 12.68 20.62
C GLN A 53 0.18 12.17 20.51
N LEU A 54 0.44 11.18 19.64
CA LEU A 54 1.81 10.70 19.36
C LEU A 54 2.69 11.77 18.67
N CYS A 55 2.08 12.76 18.04
CA CYS A 55 2.79 13.91 17.45
C CYS A 55 1.95 15.18 17.68
N PRO A 56 2.03 15.76 18.87
CA PRO A 56 1.16 16.86 19.28
C PRO A 56 1.52 18.17 18.57
N ASP A 57 0.53 19.02 18.36
CA ASP A 57 0.69 20.33 17.71
C ASP A 57 1.53 21.33 18.55
N SER A 58 1.96 20.94 19.74
CA SER A 58 2.89 21.72 20.55
C SER A 58 4.30 21.81 19.98
N THR A 59 4.65 20.98 18.98
CA THR A 59 5.95 21.01 18.31
C THR A 59 5.81 21.46 16.86
N GLU A 60 6.72 22.32 16.39
CA GLU A 60 6.74 22.79 15.00
C GLU A 60 6.87 21.61 14.01
N MET A 61 7.67 20.61 14.33
CA MET A 61 7.83 19.42 13.50
C MET A 61 6.47 18.72 13.28
N CYS A 62 5.70 18.48 14.34
CA CYS A 62 4.41 17.80 14.25
C CYS A 62 3.36 18.66 13.53
N GLN A 63 3.37 19.99 13.73
CA GLN A 63 2.50 20.89 12.98
C GLN A 63 2.75 20.78 11.47
N ARG A 64 4.01 20.83 11.04
CA ARG A 64 4.39 20.71 9.63
C ARG A 64 4.08 19.31 9.07
N TYR A 65 4.34 18.29 9.85
CA TYR A 65 4.03 16.91 9.48
C TYR A 65 2.53 16.71 9.23
N TRP A 66 1.69 17.19 10.15
CA TRP A 66 0.23 17.07 9.97
C TRP A 66 -0.31 17.98 8.86
N ALA A 67 0.30 19.13 8.63
CA ALA A 67 -0.06 19.98 7.51
C ALA A 67 0.20 19.26 6.18
N TYR A 68 1.36 18.61 6.03
CA TYR A 68 1.71 17.81 4.86
C TYR A 68 0.81 16.58 4.70
N THR A 69 0.71 15.75 5.72
CA THR A 69 -0.13 14.53 5.68
C THR A 69 -1.60 14.87 5.42
N GLY A 70 -2.11 15.89 6.09
CA GLY A 70 -3.48 16.34 5.93
C GLY A 70 -3.80 16.93 4.55
N TYR A 71 -2.81 17.35 3.79
CA TYR A 71 -3.01 17.80 2.41
C TYR A 71 -3.64 16.70 1.56
N PHE A 72 -3.14 15.48 1.63
CA PHE A 72 -3.62 14.36 0.80
C PHE A 72 -5.05 13.95 1.12
N VAL A 73 -5.51 14.17 2.34
CA VAL A 73 -6.89 13.86 2.71
C VAL A 73 -7.86 14.96 2.25
N ARG A 74 -7.45 16.23 2.36
CA ARG A 74 -8.35 17.38 2.17
C ARG A 74 -8.23 18.09 0.83
N ASN A 75 -7.05 18.06 0.21
CA ASN A 75 -6.71 18.91 -0.93
C ASN A 75 -6.12 18.14 -2.12
N ALA A 76 -5.95 16.83 -2.04
CA ALA A 76 -5.51 16.03 -3.18
C ALA A 76 -6.48 16.18 -4.34
N THR A 77 -5.94 16.22 -5.56
CA THR A 77 -6.72 16.41 -6.79
C THR A 77 -7.08 15.10 -7.47
N ILE A 78 -6.47 13.98 -7.05
CA ILE A 78 -6.89 12.65 -7.50
C ILE A 78 -8.27 12.31 -6.90
N PRO A 79 -9.12 11.54 -7.61
CA PRO A 79 -10.41 11.11 -7.08
C PRO A 79 -10.29 10.42 -5.73
N ALA A 80 -11.22 10.69 -4.83
CA ALA A 80 -11.17 10.14 -3.46
C ALA A 80 -11.07 8.61 -3.44
N ARG A 81 -11.86 7.92 -4.29
CA ARG A 81 -11.80 6.47 -4.41
C ARG A 81 -10.41 5.97 -4.82
N ASP A 82 -9.82 6.57 -5.83
CA ASP A 82 -8.50 6.19 -6.34
C ASP A 82 -7.41 6.40 -5.27
N ARG A 83 -7.51 7.51 -4.53
CA ARG A 83 -6.65 7.80 -3.38
C ARG A 83 -6.73 6.70 -2.32
N GLU A 84 -7.94 6.26 -1.96
CA GLU A 84 -8.11 5.22 -0.95
C GLU A 84 -7.60 3.84 -1.42
N VAL A 85 -7.69 3.51 -2.71
CA VAL A 85 -7.05 2.32 -3.28
C VAL A 85 -5.54 2.31 -3.02
N ILE A 86 -4.87 3.44 -3.30
CA ILE A 86 -3.42 3.59 -3.09
C ILE A 86 -3.08 3.52 -1.60
N ILE A 87 -3.84 4.21 -0.74
CA ILE A 87 -3.59 4.27 0.69
C ILE A 87 -3.75 2.88 1.33
N LEU A 88 -4.84 2.19 1.03
CA LEU A 88 -5.10 0.85 1.54
C LEU A 88 -4.03 -0.15 1.08
N ARG A 89 -3.60 -0.09 -0.21
CA ARG A 89 -2.50 -0.95 -0.66
C ARG A 89 -1.20 -0.65 0.08
N THR A 90 -0.87 0.63 0.25
CA THR A 90 0.32 1.05 1.00
C THR A 90 0.26 0.59 2.46
N ALA A 91 -0.89 0.74 3.11
CA ALA A 91 -1.10 0.25 4.47
C ALA A 91 -0.91 -1.27 4.58
N TRP A 92 -1.48 -2.03 3.62
CA TRP A 92 -1.32 -3.48 3.56
C TRP A 92 0.15 -3.89 3.46
N LEU A 93 0.91 -3.30 2.53
CA LEU A 93 2.32 -3.60 2.29
C LEU A 93 3.18 -3.31 3.53
N ASN A 94 2.92 -2.21 4.20
CA ASN A 94 3.70 -1.74 5.36
C ASN A 94 3.15 -2.23 6.72
N ARG A 95 2.16 -3.12 6.74
CA ARG A 95 1.48 -3.56 7.97
C ARG A 95 0.98 -2.40 8.84
N GLY A 96 0.52 -1.33 8.20
CA GLY A 96 -0.03 -0.15 8.84
C GLY A 96 -1.45 -0.37 9.34
N ASP A 97 -1.58 -1.01 10.50
CA ASP A 97 -2.86 -1.46 11.08
C ASP A 97 -3.83 -0.29 11.32
N TYR A 98 -3.33 0.77 11.93
CA TYR A 98 -4.12 1.98 12.20
C TYR A 98 -4.60 2.64 10.89
N ILE A 99 -3.70 2.74 9.90
CA ILE A 99 -4.06 3.30 8.59
C ILE A 99 -5.13 2.43 7.95
N TRP A 100 -4.92 1.11 7.92
CA TRP A 100 -5.88 0.19 7.33
C TRP A 100 -7.28 0.35 7.93
N GLY A 101 -7.39 0.31 9.26
CA GLY A 101 -8.68 0.41 9.93
C GLY A 101 -9.40 1.72 9.63
N ARG A 102 -8.67 2.83 9.71
CA ARG A 102 -9.24 4.16 9.42
C ARG A 102 -9.61 4.33 7.94
N HIS A 103 -8.74 3.91 7.03
CA HIS A 103 -8.96 4.07 5.59
C HIS A 103 -9.90 3.01 4.99
N ASN A 104 -10.17 1.91 5.70
CA ASN A 104 -11.26 1.00 5.35
C ASN A 104 -12.61 1.75 5.40
N ILE A 105 -12.86 2.49 6.47
CA ILE A 105 -14.08 3.28 6.64
C ILE A 105 -14.13 4.41 5.58
N ILE A 106 -13.07 5.19 5.45
CA ILE A 106 -12.99 6.31 4.49
C ILE A 106 -13.11 5.80 3.05
N GLY A 107 -12.55 4.64 2.74
CA GLY A 107 -12.64 4.00 1.43
C GLY A 107 -14.06 3.61 1.07
N GLN A 108 -14.82 3.07 2.02
CA GLN A 108 -16.25 2.77 1.82
C GLN A 108 -17.06 4.06 1.58
N GLU A 109 -16.81 5.11 2.35
CA GLU A 109 -17.41 6.44 2.15
C GLU A 109 -17.04 7.03 0.78
N ALA A 110 -15.85 6.73 0.26
CA ALA A 110 -15.38 7.11 -1.07
C ALA A 110 -15.91 6.22 -2.21
N GLY A 111 -16.70 5.19 -1.88
CA GLY A 111 -17.39 4.32 -2.85
C GLY A 111 -16.67 2.98 -3.13
N LEU A 112 -15.67 2.61 -2.35
CA LEU A 112 -15.09 1.25 -2.41
C LEU A 112 -16.04 0.24 -1.76
N THR A 113 -16.27 -0.86 -2.43
CA THR A 113 -16.99 -2.00 -1.86
C THR A 113 -16.07 -2.81 -0.92
N GLU A 114 -16.65 -3.55 0.02
CA GLU A 114 -15.91 -4.48 0.88
C GLU A 114 -15.11 -5.50 0.07
N GLN A 115 -15.66 -5.94 -1.08
CA GLN A 115 -14.97 -6.86 -1.97
C GLN A 115 -13.74 -6.24 -2.63
N GLU A 116 -13.81 -4.95 -3.01
CA GLU A 116 -12.65 -4.21 -3.54
C GLU A 116 -11.61 -4.01 -2.46
N ILE A 117 -11.99 -3.60 -1.26
CA ILE A 117 -11.09 -3.45 -0.11
C ILE A 117 -10.38 -4.77 0.20
N SER A 118 -11.12 -5.88 0.28
CA SER A 118 -10.53 -7.20 0.42
C SER A 118 -9.57 -7.54 -0.73
N ARG A 119 -9.91 -7.16 -1.96
CA ARG A 119 -9.10 -7.41 -3.16
C ARG A 119 -7.81 -6.60 -3.17
N VAL A 120 -7.78 -5.41 -2.57
CA VAL A 120 -6.56 -4.59 -2.41
C VAL A 120 -5.41 -5.39 -1.80
N THR A 121 -5.70 -6.31 -0.88
CA THR A 121 -4.67 -7.16 -0.24
C THR A 121 -3.90 -8.02 -1.23
N ARG A 122 -4.49 -8.34 -2.38
CA ARG A 122 -3.92 -9.21 -3.43
C ARG A 122 -3.19 -8.43 -4.53
N GLY A 123 -3.27 -7.10 -4.50
CA GLY A 123 -2.58 -6.22 -5.46
C GLY A 123 -3.24 -6.11 -6.82
N GLY A 124 -2.52 -5.47 -7.74
CA GLY A 124 -3.02 -5.12 -9.07
C GLY A 124 -3.27 -6.32 -10.00
N ASP A 125 -2.64 -7.46 -9.73
CA ASP A 125 -2.81 -8.67 -10.56
C ASP A 125 -4.05 -9.49 -10.20
N ALA A 126 -4.76 -9.10 -9.14
CA ALA A 126 -6.01 -9.76 -8.76
C ALA A 126 -7.11 -9.49 -9.79
N ALA A 127 -7.79 -10.55 -10.23
CA ALA A 127 -8.89 -10.44 -11.18
C ALA A 127 -10.02 -9.53 -10.67
N GLY A 128 -10.60 -8.74 -11.58
CA GLY A 128 -11.75 -7.87 -11.30
C GLY A 128 -11.41 -6.40 -11.05
N TRP A 129 -10.16 -5.99 -11.22
CA TRP A 129 -9.78 -4.58 -11.36
C TRP A 129 -9.91 -4.11 -12.81
N SER A 130 -10.20 -2.83 -13.00
CA SER A 130 -9.94 -2.17 -14.29
C SER A 130 -8.42 -2.06 -14.51
N ASP A 131 -7.99 -1.88 -15.76
CA ASP A 131 -6.56 -1.68 -16.06
C ASP A 131 -5.98 -0.50 -15.29
N PHE A 132 -6.78 0.54 -15.09
CA PHE A 132 -6.39 1.73 -14.35
C PHE A 132 -6.28 1.47 -12.82
N ASP A 133 -7.27 0.79 -12.21
CA ASP A 133 -7.19 0.43 -10.80
C ASP A 133 -6.00 -0.51 -10.53
N ALA A 134 -5.78 -1.46 -11.45
CA ALA A 134 -4.61 -2.33 -11.40
C ALA A 134 -3.29 -1.54 -11.47
N ALA A 135 -3.22 -0.48 -12.29
CA ALA A 135 -2.06 0.39 -12.35
C ALA A 135 -1.84 1.22 -11.07
N LEU A 136 -2.91 1.68 -10.41
CA LEU A 136 -2.82 2.35 -9.10
C LEU A 136 -2.20 1.43 -8.04
N LEU A 137 -2.66 0.19 -8.00
CA LEU A 137 -2.14 -0.82 -7.08
C LEU A 137 -0.67 -1.18 -7.40
N ARG A 138 -0.36 -1.37 -8.69
CA ARG A 138 1.02 -1.63 -9.13
C ARG A 138 1.95 -0.46 -8.80
N ALA A 139 1.50 0.78 -8.93
CA ALA A 139 2.32 1.93 -8.52
C ALA A 139 2.71 1.87 -7.04
N ALA A 140 1.79 1.49 -6.16
CA ALA A 140 2.10 1.29 -4.74
C ALA A 140 3.08 0.12 -4.53
N ASP A 141 2.89 -1.00 -5.24
CA ASP A 141 3.76 -2.17 -5.18
C ASP A 141 5.19 -1.85 -5.66
N GLU A 142 5.31 -1.20 -6.79
CA GLU A 142 6.59 -0.82 -7.40
C GLU A 142 7.35 0.21 -6.54
N LEU A 143 6.65 1.22 -6.01
CA LEU A 143 7.24 2.19 -5.08
C LEU A 143 7.69 1.53 -3.77
N TYR A 144 6.93 0.55 -3.30
CA TYR A 144 7.29 -0.19 -2.09
C TYR A 144 8.52 -1.07 -2.31
N THR A 145 8.60 -1.81 -3.41
CA THR A 145 9.70 -2.78 -3.67
C THR A 145 10.92 -2.14 -4.30
N SER A 146 10.69 -1.32 -5.33
CA SER A 146 11.74 -0.83 -6.23
C SER A 146 12.06 0.64 -6.02
N ARG A 147 11.27 1.38 -5.24
CA ARG A 147 11.37 2.83 -5.06
C ARG A 147 11.21 3.61 -6.37
N PHE A 148 10.57 3.01 -7.36
CA PHE A 148 10.44 3.55 -8.70
C PHE A 148 9.17 3.00 -9.36
N VAL A 149 8.47 3.82 -10.14
CA VAL A 149 7.31 3.41 -10.94
C VAL A 149 7.77 3.09 -12.35
N SER A 150 7.45 1.90 -12.86
CA SER A 150 7.80 1.48 -14.20
C SER A 150 7.12 2.34 -15.27
N GLU A 151 7.74 2.43 -16.46
CA GLU A 151 7.17 3.15 -17.60
C GLU A 151 5.77 2.64 -17.99
N ALA A 152 5.53 1.33 -17.89
CA ALA A 152 4.24 0.75 -18.22
C ALA A 152 3.14 1.24 -17.25
N THR A 153 3.41 1.21 -15.95
CA THR A 153 2.49 1.70 -14.93
C THR A 153 2.30 3.21 -15.05
N TRP A 154 3.39 3.97 -15.23
CA TRP A 154 3.37 5.42 -15.39
C TRP A 154 2.51 5.86 -16.58
N ASN A 155 2.69 5.21 -17.73
CA ASN A 155 1.94 5.53 -18.94
C ASN A 155 0.44 5.23 -18.79
N THR A 156 0.08 4.09 -18.20
CA THR A 156 -1.33 3.77 -17.92
C THR A 156 -1.99 4.80 -17.00
N LEU A 157 -1.29 5.25 -15.95
CA LEU A 157 -1.80 6.31 -15.08
C LEU A 157 -1.91 7.64 -15.82
N GLY A 158 -0.95 7.95 -16.70
CA GLY A 158 -0.90 9.17 -17.50
C GLY A 158 -2.02 9.29 -18.55
N GLU A 159 -2.71 8.19 -18.88
CA GLU A 159 -3.90 8.24 -19.77
C GLU A 159 -5.08 9.02 -19.12
N ARG A 160 -5.13 9.08 -17.80
CA ARG A 160 -6.21 9.74 -17.06
C ARG A 160 -5.75 10.87 -16.15
N TYR A 161 -4.52 10.80 -15.67
CA TYR A 161 -3.99 11.74 -14.69
C TYR A 161 -3.12 12.82 -15.31
N THR A 162 -3.27 14.02 -14.82
CA THR A 162 -2.35 15.13 -15.06
C THR A 162 -1.01 14.86 -14.37
N GLU A 163 0.04 15.56 -14.77
CA GLU A 163 1.34 15.49 -14.08
C GLU A 163 1.25 15.81 -12.59
N SER A 164 0.34 16.70 -12.18
CA SER A 164 0.13 17.00 -10.76
C SER A 164 -0.42 15.80 -10.02
N GLN A 165 -1.38 15.12 -10.60
CA GLN A 165 -1.97 13.91 -10.02
C GLN A 165 -0.99 12.74 -9.98
N LEU A 166 -0.14 12.60 -11.00
CA LEU A 166 0.95 11.61 -11.00
C LEU A 166 1.94 11.86 -9.85
N ARG A 167 2.28 13.13 -9.59
CA ARG A 167 3.09 13.50 -8.40
C ARG A 167 2.38 13.13 -7.11
N GLU A 168 1.07 13.35 -7.01
CA GLU A 168 0.28 13.00 -5.83
C GLU A 168 0.31 11.48 -5.57
N VAL A 169 0.24 10.61 -6.58
CA VAL A 169 0.37 9.15 -6.44
C VAL A 169 1.67 8.80 -5.71
N VAL A 170 2.79 9.31 -6.18
CA VAL A 170 4.12 9.04 -5.58
C VAL A 170 4.19 9.56 -4.15
N LEU A 171 3.72 10.79 -3.91
CA LEU A 171 3.77 11.42 -2.61
C LEU A 171 2.83 10.76 -1.59
N ILE A 172 1.65 10.28 -2.01
CA ILE A 172 0.72 9.53 -1.15
C ILE A 172 1.38 8.23 -0.68
N VAL A 173 1.95 7.43 -1.58
CA VAL A 173 2.64 6.18 -1.20
C VAL A 173 3.77 6.47 -0.22
N GLY A 174 4.60 7.49 -0.50
CA GLY A 174 5.68 7.91 0.40
C GLY A 174 5.19 8.33 1.78
N ASN A 175 4.16 9.19 1.82
CA ASN A 175 3.56 9.67 3.07
C ASN A 175 2.98 8.53 3.91
N TYR A 176 2.21 7.64 3.31
CA TYR A 176 1.57 6.55 4.04
C TYR A 176 2.53 5.41 4.41
N THR A 177 3.63 5.25 3.68
CA THR A 177 4.77 4.40 4.11
C THR A 177 5.42 4.99 5.37
N GLN A 178 5.76 6.28 5.38
CA GLN A 178 6.31 6.97 6.55
C GLN A 178 5.35 6.92 7.74
N LEU A 179 4.07 7.15 7.49
CA LEU A 179 3.03 7.13 8.52
C LEU A 179 2.87 5.73 9.13
N SER A 180 2.96 4.67 8.32
CA SER A 180 2.98 3.29 8.82
C SER A 180 4.19 3.02 9.73
N MET A 181 5.39 3.45 9.33
CA MET A 181 6.59 3.33 10.16
C MET A 181 6.43 4.04 11.51
N PHE A 182 5.88 5.25 11.46
CA PHE A 182 5.63 6.07 12.64
C PHE A 182 4.65 5.37 13.61
N GLN A 183 3.49 4.96 13.11
CA GLN A 183 2.43 4.33 13.90
C GLN A 183 2.86 2.97 14.47
N ASN A 184 3.45 2.13 13.65
CA ASN A 184 3.92 0.80 14.06
C ASN A 184 4.99 0.92 15.15
N THR A 185 5.92 1.88 14.99
CA THR A 185 7.03 2.06 15.92
C THR A 185 6.60 2.69 17.24
N LEU A 186 5.71 3.66 17.18
CA LEU A 186 5.25 4.37 18.39
C LEU A 186 4.05 3.70 19.08
N GLY A 187 3.47 2.67 18.47
CA GLY A 187 2.42 1.87 19.07
C GLY A 187 1.04 2.53 19.05
N ALA A 188 0.68 3.20 17.94
CA ALA A 188 -0.66 3.74 17.75
C ALA A 188 -1.71 2.63 17.84
N GLN A 189 -2.73 2.82 18.68
CA GLN A 189 -3.82 1.89 18.86
C GLN A 189 -5.05 2.34 18.06
N LEU A 190 -5.78 1.36 17.50
CA LEU A 190 -7.08 1.61 16.89
C LEU A 190 -8.11 1.94 17.95
N GLU A 191 -9.03 2.83 17.62
CA GLU A 191 -10.17 3.13 18.45
C GLU A 191 -11.07 1.88 18.60
N PRO A 192 -11.75 1.72 19.75
CA PRO A 192 -12.64 0.58 19.95
C PRO A 192 -13.68 0.42 18.84
N GLY A 193 -13.81 -0.80 18.31
CA GLY A 193 -14.75 -1.15 17.26
C GLY A 193 -14.23 -0.92 15.83
N ILE A 194 -13.00 -0.44 15.66
CA ILE A 194 -12.35 -0.37 14.34
C ILE A 194 -11.49 -1.62 14.14
N GLU A 195 -11.75 -2.33 13.04
CA GLU A 195 -11.00 -3.53 12.67
C GLU A 195 -9.69 -3.15 11.94
N GLY A 196 -8.61 -3.78 12.34
CA GLY A 196 -7.30 -3.61 11.69
C GLY A 196 -7.11 -4.49 10.46
N LEU A 197 -5.85 -4.75 10.14
CA LEU A 197 -5.45 -5.56 9.00
C LEU A 197 -6.01 -6.99 9.05
N PRO A 198 -6.61 -7.50 7.96
CA PRO A 198 -7.11 -8.86 7.91
C PRO A 198 -5.97 -9.87 8.03
N GLY A 199 -6.16 -10.91 8.85
CA GLY A 199 -5.22 -12.03 8.98
C GLY A 199 -3.99 -11.78 9.83
N ASP A 200 -3.82 -10.61 10.43
CA ASP A 200 -2.69 -10.30 11.33
C ASP A 200 -2.97 -10.64 12.81
N GLY A 201 -4.04 -11.37 13.08
CA GLY A 201 -4.33 -12.04 14.36
C GLY A 201 -4.35 -11.12 15.58
N ARG A 202 -5.40 -10.32 15.72
CA ARG A 202 -5.79 -9.76 17.02
C ARG A 202 -6.89 -10.60 17.61
#